data_331952a5bd932c4816da39a5919a694f
#
_entry.id   331952a5bd932c4816da39a5919a694f
#
_cell.length_a   1.000
_cell.length_b   1.000
_cell.length_c   1.000
_cell.angle_alpha   90.00
_cell.angle_beta   90.00
_cell.angle_gamma   90.00
#
_symmetry.space_group_name_H-M   'P 1'
#
loop_
_entity.id
_entity.type
_entity.pdbx_description
1 polymer ?
#
loop_
_entity_poly.entity_id
_entity_poly.type
_entity_poly.pdbx_seq_one_letter_code
_entity_poly.pdbx_strand_id
1 'polypeptide(L)'
;MTEPDIDGTRTGRVGSLRLLLRNPVTAVSATILAVVLVVAVGATWIAPYGINDVDVPNALRGPSGAHWFGTDELGRDVLSRVLVAIQASMQVAVVSVLFAVLVGVTVGVVAGYRGGWLDTVFMRVVDVMFAFPVLLLALAIVAVLGPGVTTTMLAIGVVYTPIFARVARASTLGVRVEPFVQVSRTMGTGHRYILVRHVLPNIAGPLIVQTSLSLAFAILSEAALSFLGLGIQPPEPSLGRMIFDSQGFVTLAWWMAVFPGAAIFVIVLAFNLVGDGLRDVLDPKQRTMAEVRRKQ
;
A
#
# COMPACT_ATOMS: atom_id res chain seq x y z
N MET A 1 25.41 24.69 39.22
CA MET A 1 24.10 24.97 38.55
C MET A 1 24.41 25.01 37.06
N THR A 2 24.33 23.87 36.40
CA THR A 2 24.61 23.72 34.97
C THR A 2 23.28 23.74 34.23
N GLU A 3 23.10 24.71 33.33
CA GLU A 3 21.95 24.86 32.45
C GLU A 3 21.72 23.60 31.62
N PRO A 4 20.51 23.13 31.46
CA PRO A 4 20.23 22.04 30.51
C PRO A 4 20.19 22.58 29.08
N ASP A 5 21.03 21.99 28.26
CA ASP A 5 21.18 22.25 26.82
C ASP A 5 19.86 21.91 26.08
N ILE A 6 19.22 22.94 25.52
CA ILE A 6 17.90 22.89 24.85
C ILE A 6 18.06 22.70 23.32
N ASP A 7 19.13 22.08 22.84
CA ASP A 7 19.32 21.88 21.39
C ASP A 7 18.94 20.47 20.93
N GLY A 8 17.65 20.11 21.13
CA GLY A 8 17.06 18.80 20.82
C GLY A 8 16.25 18.69 19.51
N THR A 9 16.29 19.65 18.58
CA THR A 9 15.28 19.72 17.50
C THR A 9 15.74 19.46 16.06
N ARG A 10 16.98 19.03 15.80
CA ARG A 10 17.48 18.84 14.42
C ARG A 10 17.93 17.42 14.00
N THR A 11 17.85 16.43 14.85
CA THR A 11 18.32 15.05 14.51
C THR A 11 17.22 14.09 14.02
N GLY A 12 16.00 14.57 13.74
CA GLY A 12 14.81 13.71 13.60
C GLY A 12 14.72 12.87 12.32
N ARG A 13 15.23 13.30 11.17
CA ARG A 13 14.95 12.62 9.88
C ARG A 13 16.06 11.68 9.40
N VAL A 14 17.31 12.05 9.57
CA VAL A 14 18.45 11.21 9.12
C VAL A 14 18.68 10.03 10.06
N GLY A 15 18.32 10.15 11.34
CA GLY A 15 18.39 9.07 12.32
C GLY A 15 17.39 7.93 12.05
N SER A 16 16.19 8.24 11.55
CA SER A 16 15.15 7.25 11.30
C SER A 16 15.51 6.29 10.15
N LEU A 17 16.07 6.80 9.06
CA LEU A 17 16.49 5.98 7.91
C LEU A 17 17.66 5.06 8.28
N ARG A 18 18.60 5.54 9.06
CA ARG A 18 19.73 4.74 9.57
C ARG A 18 19.28 3.64 10.54
N LEU A 19 18.23 3.90 11.31
CA LEU A 19 17.63 2.91 12.22
C LEU A 19 16.89 1.82 11.46
N LEU A 20 16.16 2.17 10.40
CA LEU A 20 15.50 1.21 9.49
C LEU A 20 16.50 0.25 8.86
N LEU A 21 17.63 0.76 8.38
CA LEU A 21 18.67 -0.05 7.71
C LEU A 21 19.56 -0.87 8.68
N ARG A 22 19.44 -0.67 9.99
CA ARG A 22 20.18 -1.48 11.00
C ARG A 22 19.55 -2.86 11.23
N ASN A 23 18.25 -3.02 10.97
CA ASN A 23 17.63 -4.33 11.00
C ASN A 23 17.82 -4.99 9.62
N PRO A 24 18.54 -6.13 9.52
CA PRO A 24 18.82 -6.76 8.23
C PRO A 24 17.55 -7.15 7.48
N VAL A 25 16.50 -7.56 8.17
CA VAL A 25 15.22 -7.91 7.56
C VAL A 25 14.60 -6.68 6.89
N THR A 26 14.56 -5.55 7.59
CA THR A 26 14.02 -4.31 7.04
C THR A 26 14.86 -3.77 5.90
N ALA A 27 16.20 -3.89 5.98
CA ALA A 27 17.11 -3.47 4.91
C ALA A 27 16.91 -4.28 3.63
N VAL A 28 16.83 -5.62 3.74
CA VAL A 28 16.56 -6.51 2.61
C VAL A 28 15.20 -6.18 1.99
N SER A 29 14.17 -6.03 2.80
CA SER A 29 12.82 -5.73 2.32
C SER A 29 12.72 -4.37 1.65
N ALA A 30 13.41 -3.35 2.20
CA ALA A 30 13.50 -2.03 1.57
C ALA A 30 14.23 -2.09 0.22
N THR A 31 15.27 -2.94 0.11
CA THR A 31 15.98 -3.17 -1.16
C THR A 31 15.07 -3.85 -2.18
N ILE A 32 14.35 -4.89 -1.78
CA ILE A 32 13.37 -5.57 -2.66
C ILE A 32 12.31 -4.55 -3.12
N LEU A 33 11.76 -3.76 -2.20
CA LEU A 33 10.77 -2.74 -2.56
C LEU A 33 11.35 -1.69 -3.50
N ALA A 34 12.60 -1.25 -3.32
CA ALA A 34 13.27 -0.34 -4.24
C ALA A 34 13.41 -0.95 -5.64
N VAL A 35 13.78 -2.23 -5.75
CA VAL A 35 13.82 -2.95 -7.03
C VAL A 35 12.44 -3.02 -7.66
N VAL A 36 11.40 -3.37 -6.89
CA VAL A 36 10.01 -3.39 -7.38
C VAL A 36 9.58 -2.01 -7.90
N LEU A 37 9.94 -0.93 -7.21
CA LEU A 37 9.63 0.44 -7.66
C LEU A 37 10.37 0.80 -8.94
N VAL A 38 11.64 0.41 -9.09
CA VAL A 38 12.41 0.59 -10.32
C VAL A 38 11.75 -0.18 -11.48
N VAL A 39 11.35 -1.43 -11.24
CA VAL A 39 10.59 -2.23 -12.22
C VAL A 39 9.26 -1.56 -12.55
N ALA A 40 8.51 -1.11 -11.55
CA ALA A 40 7.20 -0.48 -11.77
C ALA A 40 7.29 0.81 -12.60
N VAL A 41 8.38 1.57 -12.48
CA VAL A 41 8.60 2.80 -13.29
C VAL A 41 9.18 2.47 -14.65
N GLY A 42 10.11 1.51 -14.73
CA GLY A 42 10.90 1.21 -15.92
C GLY A 42 10.43 -0.01 -16.72
N ALA A 43 9.29 -0.64 -16.35
CA ALA A 43 8.86 -1.92 -16.93
C ALA A 43 8.87 -1.95 -18.46
N THR A 44 8.35 -0.92 -19.11
CA THR A 44 8.28 -0.81 -20.57
C THR A 44 9.65 -0.67 -21.26
N TRP A 45 10.66 -0.20 -20.54
CA TRP A 45 12.03 -0.09 -21.07
C TRP A 45 12.90 -1.30 -20.72
N ILE A 46 12.56 -2.00 -19.64
CA ILE A 46 13.28 -3.18 -19.14
C ILE A 46 12.78 -4.45 -19.83
N ALA A 47 11.50 -4.48 -20.25
CA ALA A 47 10.89 -5.63 -20.92
C ALA A 47 11.64 -5.98 -22.21
N PRO A 48 12.15 -7.22 -22.36
CA PRO A 48 12.92 -7.62 -23.53
C PRO A 48 12.09 -7.75 -24.81
N TYR A 49 10.78 -7.99 -24.69
CA TYR A 49 9.84 -8.17 -25.80
C TYR A 49 8.60 -7.29 -25.63
N GLY A 50 7.87 -7.04 -26.70
CA GLY A 50 6.56 -6.41 -26.63
C GLY A 50 5.55 -7.29 -25.91
N ILE A 51 4.73 -6.68 -25.03
CA ILE A 51 3.76 -7.43 -24.20
C ILE A 51 2.67 -8.17 -24.99
N ASN A 52 2.47 -7.78 -26.23
CA ASN A 52 1.47 -8.33 -27.14
C ASN A 52 2.09 -8.96 -28.40
N ASP A 53 3.42 -9.17 -28.42
CA ASP A 53 4.10 -9.85 -29.52
C ASP A 53 3.74 -11.34 -29.48
N VAL A 54 2.88 -11.75 -30.41
CA VAL A 54 2.36 -13.12 -30.51
C VAL A 54 3.28 -13.95 -31.38
N ASP A 55 3.74 -15.11 -30.87
CA ASP A 55 4.57 -16.09 -31.58
C ASP A 55 4.01 -17.50 -31.37
N VAL A 56 2.91 -17.80 -32.08
CA VAL A 56 2.19 -19.09 -31.96
C VAL A 56 3.08 -20.32 -32.11
N PRO A 57 4.07 -20.38 -33.04
CA PRO A 57 5.02 -21.47 -33.11
C PRO A 57 5.80 -21.73 -31.82
N ASN A 58 5.99 -20.73 -31.00
CA ASN A 58 6.67 -20.81 -29.73
C ASN A 58 5.72 -20.77 -28.52
N ALA A 59 4.43 -21.05 -28.69
CA ALA A 59 3.44 -21.12 -27.61
C ALA A 59 3.79 -22.21 -26.59
N LEU A 60 3.54 -21.95 -25.30
CA LEU A 60 3.75 -22.85 -24.17
C LEU A 60 5.16 -23.46 -24.08
N ARG A 61 6.18 -22.72 -24.52
CA ARG A 61 7.58 -23.13 -24.34
C ARG A 61 8.09 -22.75 -22.96
N GLY A 62 8.76 -23.70 -22.32
CA GLY A 62 9.35 -23.51 -20.99
C GLY A 62 10.46 -22.45 -20.96
N PRO A 63 10.88 -22.05 -19.76
CA PRO A 63 12.00 -21.13 -19.57
C PRO A 63 13.23 -21.51 -20.38
N SER A 64 13.81 -20.54 -21.10
CA SER A 64 14.93 -20.73 -22.00
C SER A 64 15.82 -19.47 -22.04
N GLY A 65 16.96 -19.54 -22.76
CA GLY A 65 17.84 -18.39 -22.93
C GLY A 65 17.18 -17.23 -23.72
N ALA A 66 16.22 -17.53 -24.61
CA ALA A 66 15.43 -16.53 -25.33
C ALA A 66 14.26 -15.99 -24.45
N HIS A 67 13.56 -16.86 -23.75
CA HIS A 67 12.42 -16.51 -22.90
C HIS A 67 12.69 -16.98 -21.47
N TRP A 68 13.23 -16.11 -20.63
CA TRP A 68 13.68 -16.49 -19.28
C TRP A 68 12.56 -17.04 -18.38
N PHE A 69 11.33 -16.58 -18.53
CA PHE A 69 10.16 -17.09 -17.82
C PHE A 69 9.26 -17.96 -18.72
N GLY A 70 9.74 -18.33 -19.91
CA GLY A 70 8.96 -19.07 -20.89
C GLY A 70 7.93 -18.19 -21.62
N THR A 71 7.07 -18.85 -22.37
CA THR A 71 6.01 -18.20 -23.15
C THR A 71 4.63 -18.66 -22.69
N ASP A 72 3.61 -17.83 -22.98
CA ASP A 72 2.21 -18.14 -22.69
C ASP A 72 1.51 -18.91 -23.83
N GLU A 73 0.19 -19.06 -23.75
CA GLU A 73 -0.64 -19.79 -24.70
C GLU A 73 -0.66 -19.19 -26.13
N LEU A 74 -0.25 -17.91 -26.26
CA LEU A 74 -0.12 -17.22 -27.53
C LEU A 74 1.34 -17.05 -27.97
N GLY A 75 2.30 -17.61 -27.21
CA GLY A 75 3.72 -17.47 -27.45
C GLY A 75 4.31 -16.13 -27.00
N ARG A 76 3.56 -15.32 -26.22
CA ARG A 76 4.05 -14.04 -25.68
C ARG A 76 5.04 -14.28 -24.55
N ASP A 77 6.04 -13.41 -24.39
CA ASP A 77 7.06 -13.54 -23.35
C ASP A 77 6.48 -13.27 -21.94
N VAL A 78 6.54 -14.29 -21.08
CA VAL A 78 5.98 -14.21 -19.72
C VAL A 78 6.73 -13.19 -18.86
N LEU A 79 8.07 -13.06 -18.99
CA LEU A 79 8.85 -12.08 -18.23
C LEU A 79 8.41 -10.65 -18.53
N SER A 80 8.33 -10.29 -19.82
CA SER A 80 7.91 -8.96 -20.27
C SER A 80 6.52 -8.61 -19.74
N ARG A 81 5.59 -9.58 -19.78
CA ARG A 81 4.24 -9.42 -19.27
C ARG A 81 4.20 -9.28 -17.74
N VAL A 82 5.00 -10.04 -17.02
CA VAL A 82 5.11 -9.91 -15.54
C VAL A 82 5.65 -8.53 -15.15
N LEU A 83 6.68 -8.03 -15.84
CA LEU A 83 7.25 -6.71 -15.55
C LEU A 83 6.21 -5.60 -15.72
N VAL A 84 5.47 -5.61 -16.84
CA VAL A 84 4.42 -4.61 -17.09
C VAL A 84 3.22 -4.82 -16.18
N ALA A 85 2.87 -6.06 -15.83
CA ALA A 85 1.83 -6.36 -14.85
C ALA A 85 2.17 -5.83 -13.45
N ILE A 86 3.45 -5.90 -13.02
CA ILE A 86 3.92 -5.26 -11.78
C ILE A 86 3.67 -3.75 -11.81
N GLN A 87 4.00 -3.08 -12.92
CA GLN A 87 3.73 -1.64 -13.10
C GLN A 87 2.24 -1.33 -12.94
N ALA A 88 1.37 -2.08 -13.63
CA ALA A 88 -0.07 -1.88 -13.58
C ALA A 88 -0.64 -2.10 -12.16
N SER A 89 -0.25 -3.20 -11.50
CA SER A 89 -0.70 -3.50 -10.12
C SER A 89 -0.21 -2.45 -9.12
N MET A 90 1.05 -1.99 -9.24
CA MET A 90 1.59 -0.92 -8.40
C MET A 90 0.86 0.41 -8.61
N GLN A 91 0.55 0.75 -9.86
CA GLN A 91 -0.22 1.96 -10.18
C GLN A 91 -1.61 1.92 -9.55
N VAL A 92 -2.32 0.79 -9.69
CA VAL A 92 -3.64 0.60 -9.08
C VAL A 92 -3.55 0.72 -7.56
N ALA A 93 -2.61 0.03 -6.93
CA ALA A 93 -2.45 0.05 -5.48
C ALA A 93 -2.15 1.46 -4.94
N VAL A 94 -1.18 2.16 -5.55
CA VAL A 94 -0.78 3.50 -5.11
C VAL A 94 -1.93 4.51 -5.24
N VAL A 95 -2.61 4.53 -6.39
CA VAL A 95 -3.73 5.48 -6.63
C VAL A 95 -4.90 5.19 -5.70
N SER A 96 -5.26 3.91 -5.53
CA SER A 96 -6.35 3.50 -4.64
C SER A 96 -6.08 3.85 -3.19
N VAL A 97 -4.87 3.54 -2.70
CA VAL A 97 -4.49 3.82 -1.30
C VAL A 97 -4.35 5.32 -1.07
N LEU A 98 -3.81 6.08 -2.03
CA LEU A 98 -3.77 7.54 -1.95
C LEU A 98 -5.17 8.14 -1.82
N PHE A 99 -6.13 7.67 -2.62
CA PHE A 99 -7.54 8.06 -2.50
C PHE A 99 -8.08 7.73 -1.10
N ALA A 100 -7.88 6.50 -0.62
CA ALA A 100 -8.32 6.06 0.70
C ALA A 100 -7.70 6.88 1.84
N VAL A 101 -6.41 7.24 1.74
CA VAL A 101 -5.72 8.12 2.69
C VAL A 101 -6.35 9.51 2.68
N LEU A 102 -6.48 10.13 1.51
CA LEU A 102 -7.00 11.51 1.40
C LEU A 102 -8.41 11.63 1.96
N VAL A 103 -9.30 10.74 1.56
CA VAL A 103 -10.70 10.75 2.01
C VAL A 103 -10.82 10.27 3.47
N GLY A 104 -10.23 9.11 3.78
CA GLY A 104 -10.36 8.49 5.09
C GLY A 104 -9.71 9.31 6.20
N VAL A 105 -8.50 9.83 5.99
CA VAL A 105 -7.84 10.69 6.99
C VAL A 105 -8.62 11.97 7.21
N THR A 106 -9.13 12.59 6.15
CA THR A 106 -9.94 13.82 6.27
C THR A 106 -11.20 13.55 7.11
N VAL A 107 -11.94 12.48 6.79
CA VAL A 107 -13.14 12.07 7.54
C VAL A 107 -12.78 11.75 8.99
N GLY A 108 -11.75 10.95 9.22
CA GLY A 108 -11.34 10.52 10.56
C GLY A 108 -10.84 11.67 11.44
N VAL A 109 -10.04 12.58 10.88
CA VAL A 109 -9.53 13.75 11.59
C VAL A 109 -10.67 14.72 11.94
N VAL A 110 -11.59 14.98 11.02
CA VAL A 110 -12.75 15.86 11.28
C VAL A 110 -13.65 15.24 12.35
N ALA A 111 -13.98 13.96 12.24
CA ALA A 111 -14.76 13.22 13.20
C ALA A 111 -14.13 13.24 14.59
N GLY A 112 -12.86 12.84 14.72
CA GLY A 112 -12.12 12.78 15.97
C GLY A 112 -11.90 14.13 16.64
N TYR A 113 -11.65 15.19 15.84
CA TYR A 113 -11.39 16.52 16.37
C TYR A 113 -12.65 17.24 16.82
N ARG A 114 -13.72 17.26 16.00
CA ARG A 114 -14.98 17.93 16.33
C ARG A 114 -15.84 17.14 17.31
N GLY A 115 -15.92 15.82 17.11
CA GLY A 115 -16.81 14.98 17.90
C GLY A 115 -18.30 15.24 17.61
N GLY A 116 -19.16 14.90 18.57
CA GLY A 116 -20.60 15.15 18.49
C GLY A 116 -21.29 14.38 17.34
N TRP A 117 -22.30 15.00 16.74
CA TRP A 117 -23.13 14.36 15.71
C TRP A 117 -22.34 14.03 14.42
N LEU A 118 -21.36 14.87 14.03
CA LEU A 118 -20.51 14.61 12.87
C LEU A 118 -19.71 13.32 13.05
N ASP A 119 -19.15 13.11 14.22
CA ASP A 119 -18.45 11.86 14.56
C ASP A 119 -19.40 10.66 14.47
N THR A 120 -20.60 10.79 15.03
CA THR A 120 -21.61 9.72 15.02
C THR A 120 -22.02 9.36 13.59
N VAL A 121 -22.32 10.34 12.74
CA VAL A 121 -22.76 10.10 11.35
C VAL A 121 -21.62 9.48 10.53
N PHE A 122 -20.43 10.06 10.54
CA PHE A 122 -19.31 9.52 9.77
C PHE A 122 -18.94 8.10 10.21
N MET A 123 -18.92 7.83 11.51
CA MET A 123 -18.59 6.49 11.99
C MET A 123 -19.70 5.47 11.68
N ARG A 124 -20.98 5.89 11.62
CA ARG A 124 -22.05 5.00 11.14
C ARG A 124 -21.84 4.56 9.69
N VAL A 125 -21.46 5.49 8.81
CA VAL A 125 -21.13 5.15 7.42
C VAL A 125 -19.95 4.19 7.37
N VAL A 126 -18.88 4.48 8.12
CA VAL A 126 -17.70 3.60 8.25
C VAL A 126 -18.10 2.22 8.77
N ASP A 127 -18.95 2.12 9.78
CA ASP A 127 -19.39 0.85 10.37
C ASP A 127 -20.27 0.04 9.38
N VAL A 128 -21.12 0.70 8.60
CA VAL A 128 -21.89 0.04 7.52
C VAL A 128 -20.94 -0.53 6.46
N MET A 129 -19.91 0.20 6.06
CA MET A 129 -18.93 -0.32 5.10
C MET A 129 -18.15 -1.52 5.64
N PHE A 130 -17.81 -1.53 6.93
CA PHE A 130 -17.17 -2.68 7.58
C PHE A 130 -18.08 -3.90 7.79
N ALA A 131 -19.39 -3.74 7.68
CA ALA A 131 -20.32 -4.88 7.73
C ALA A 131 -20.18 -5.79 6.50
N PHE A 132 -19.59 -5.30 5.42
CA PHE A 132 -19.32 -6.08 4.21
C PHE A 132 -17.87 -6.57 4.17
N PRO A 133 -17.60 -7.82 3.78
CA PRO A 133 -16.25 -8.25 3.45
C PRO A 133 -15.65 -7.36 2.36
N VAL A 134 -14.42 -6.88 2.58
CA VAL A 134 -13.73 -5.89 1.71
C VAL A 134 -13.77 -6.30 0.24
N LEU A 135 -13.41 -7.56 -0.07
CA LEU A 135 -13.38 -8.06 -1.43
C LEU A 135 -14.79 -8.11 -2.07
N LEU A 136 -15.81 -8.52 -1.31
CA LEU A 136 -17.18 -8.59 -1.82
C LEU A 136 -17.74 -7.20 -2.12
N LEU A 137 -17.43 -6.21 -1.27
CA LEU A 137 -17.83 -4.82 -1.52
C LEU A 137 -17.12 -4.26 -2.76
N ALA A 138 -15.82 -4.53 -2.94
CA ALA A 138 -15.10 -4.13 -4.14
C ALA A 138 -15.69 -4.77 -5.40
N LEU A 139 -15.99 -6.09 -5.36
CA LEU A 139 -16.67 -6.82 -6.42
C LEU A 139 -18.02 -6.18 -6.79
N ALA A 140 -18.84 -5.86 -5.79
CA ALA A 140 -20.14 -5.23 -6.02
C ALA A 140 -20.00 -3.85 -6.72
N ILE A 141 -19.02 -3.04 -6.30
CA ILE A 141 -18.75 -1.75 -6.93
C ILE A 141 -18.34 -1.93 -8.40
N VAL A 142 -17.39 -2.84 -8.67
CA VAL A 142 -16.93 -3.11 -10.04
C VAL A 142 -18.03 -3.73 -10.90
N ALA A 143 -18.87 -4.59 -10.34
CA ALA A 143 -20.00 -5.19 -11.08
C ALA A 143 -21.02 -4.14 -11.53
N VAL A 144 -21.22 -3.08 -10.75
CA VAL A 144 -22.15 -1.98 -11.10
C VAL A 144 -21.51 -0.99 -12.09
N LEU A 145 -20.25 -0.64 -11.90
CA LEU A 145 -19.56 0.38 -12.69
C LEU A 145 -18.91 -0.18 -13.97
N GLY A 146 -18.81 -1.49 -14.10
CA GLY A 146 -18.12 -2.18 -15.18
C GLY A 146 -16.64 -2.46 -14.89
N PRO A 147 -16.05 -3.50 -15.53
CA PRO A 147 -14.64 -3.87 -15.35
C PRO A 147 -13.71 -2.81 -15.97
N GLY A 148 -12.52 -2.68 -15.40
CA GLY A 148 -11.49 -1.76 -15.91
C GLY A 148 -10.56 -1.22 -14.84
N VAL A 149 -9.44 -0.65 -15.26
CA VAL A 149 -8.39 -0.12 -14.37
C VAL A 149 -8.93 0.96 -13.43
N THR A 150 -9.61 1.98 -13.97
CA THR A 150 -10.14 3.10 -13.20
C THR A 150 -11.20 2.67 -12.19
N THR A 151 -12.09 1.76 -12.61
CA THR A 151 -13.14 1.21 -11.74
C THR A 151 -12.54 0.41 -10.59
N THR A 152 -11.52 -0.41 -10.89
CA THR A 152 -10.78 -1.17 -9.89
C THR A 152 -10.08 -0.24 -8.90
N MET A 153 -9.43 0.85 -9.37
CA MET A 153 -8.81 1.87 -8.52
C MET A 153 -9.84 2.50 -7.57
N LEU A 154 -10.99 2.90 -8.09
CA LEU A 154 -12.07 3.51 -7.30
C LEU A 154 -12.63 2.51 -6.28
N ALA A 155 -12.93 1.29 -6.71
CA ALA A 155 -13.48 0.25 -5.83
C ALA A 155 -12.55 -0.03 -4.65
N ILE A 156 -11.26 -0.30 -4.92
CA ILE A 156 -10.26 -0.52 -3.89
C ILE A 156 -10.12 0.72 -3.00
N GLY A 157 -10.03 1.91 -3.57
CA GLY A 157 -9.92 3.17 -2.82
C GLY A 157 -11.09 3.38 -1.85
N VAL A 158 -12.31 3.16 -2.32
CA VAL A 158 -13.53 3.29 -1.50
C VAL A 158 -13.53 2.29 -0.35
N VAL A 159 -13.26 1.00 -0.61
CA VAL A 159 -13.34 -0.04 0.43
C VAL A 159 -12.21 0.04 1.47
N TYR A 160 -11.09 0.71 1.15
CA TYR A 160 -10.01 0.96 2.11
C TYR A 160 -10.18 2.27 2.90
N THR A 161 -11.02 3.20 2.44
CA THR A 161 -11.31 4.48 3.12
C THR A 161 -11.72 4.32 4.60
N PRO A 162 -12.60 3.37 4.99
CA PRO A 162 -12.99 3.16 6.38
C PRO A 162 -11.84 2.86 7.34
N ILE A 163 -10.83 2.10 6.87
CA ILE A 163 -9.66 1.75 7.68
C ILE A 163 -8.90 3.02 8.07
N PHE A 164 -8.62 3.89 7.08
CA PHE A 164 -7.93 5.17 7.33
C PHE A 164 -8.76 6.12 8.18
N ALA A 165 -10.07 6.18 7.98
CA ALA A 165 -10.98 7.00 8.80
C ALA A 165 -10.94 6.57 10.27
N ARG A 166 -10.95 5.25 10.55
CA ARG A 166 -10.90 4.72 11.91
C ARG A 166 -9.55 4.96 12.57
N VAL A 167 -8.43 4.72 11.86
CA VAL A 167 -7.08 4.97 12.39
C VAL A 167 -6.85 6.46 12.66
N ALA A 168 -7.22 7.32 11.70
CA ALA A 168 -7.07 8.77 11.85
C ALA A 168 -7.92 9.32 13.02
N ARG A 169 -9.18 8.84 13.15
CA ARG A 169 -10.04 9.23 14.26
C ARG A 169 -9.47 8.82 15.61
N ALA A 170 -9.07 7.55 15.76
CA ALA A 170 -8.52 7.05 17.03
C ALA A 170 -7.28 7.84 17.45
N SER A 171 -6.36 8.07 16.52
CA SER A 171 -5.14 8.86 16.76
C SER A 171 -5.46 10.33 17.09
N THR A 172 -6.44 10.95 16.39
CA THR A 172 -6.86 12.32 16.63
C THR A 172 -7.48 12.50 18.01
N LEU A 173 -8.27 11.52 18.48
CA LEU A 173 -8.85 11.53 19.81
C LEU A 173 -7.77 11.57 20.91
N GLY A 174 -6.66 10.86 20.73
CA GLY A 174 -5.52 10.92 21.65
C GLY A 174 -4.82 12.28 21.60
N VAL A 175 -4.49 12.77 20.41
CA VAL A 175 -3.74 14.02 20.26
C VAL A 175 -4.53 15.26 20.69
N ARG A 176 -5.85 15.29 20.49
CA ARG A 176 -6.66 16.46 20.84
C ARG A 176 -6.72 16.81 22.32
N VAL A 177 -6.40 15.85 23.20
CA VAL A 177 -6.38 16.06 24.65
C VAL A 177 -5.00 16.41 25.18
N GLU A 178 -3.98 16.43 24.32
CA GLU A 178 -2.61 16.79 24.69
C GLU A 178 -2.52 18.26 25.10
N PRO A 179 -1.68 18.60 26.12
CA PRO A 179 -1.57 19.95 26.67
C PRO A 179 -1.29 21.03 25.62
N PHE A 180 -0.42 20.75 24.65
CA PHE A 180 -0.08 21.72 23.60
C PHE A 180 -1.25 22.06 22.68
N VAL A 181 -2.17 21.11 22.43
CA VAL A 181 -3.40 21.36 21.67
C VAL A 181 -4.38 22.18 22.50
N GLN A 182 -4.50 21.88 23.79
CA GLN A 182 -5.41 22.61 24.69
C GLN A 182 -4.94 24.06 24.87
N VAL A 183 -3.65 24.30 25.10
CA VAL A 183 -3.08 25.65 25.17
C VAL A 183 -3.32 26.42 23.88
N SER A 184 -3.09 25.80 22.72
CA SER A 184 -3.36 26.44 21.42
C SER A 184 -4.83 26.85 21.28
N ARG A 185 -5.77 26.04 21.78
CA ARG A 185 -7.20 26.38 21.80
C ARG A 185 -7.52 27.56 22.72
N THR A 186 -7.01 27.58 23.95
CA THR A 186 -7.23 28.68 24.90
C THR A 186 -6.64 30.00 24.42
N MET A 187 -5.55 29.95 23.63
CA MET A 187 -4.96 31.13 22.97
C MET A 187 -5.77 31.62 21.75
N GLY A 188 -6.91 30.98 21.42
CA GLY A 188 -7.75 31.38 20.29
C GLY A 188 -7.22 30.98 18.91
N THR A 189 -6.26 30.04 18.83
CA THR A 189 -5.71 29.57 17.56
C THR A 189 -6.81 28.90 16.72
N GLY A 190 -6.90 29.26 15.44
CA GLY A 190 -7.92 28.72 14.53
C GLY A 190 -7.83 27.22 14.34
N HIS A 191 -8.98 26.55 14.27
CA HIS A 191 -9.08 25.08 14.16
C HIS A 191 -8.27 24.48 13.00
N ARG A 192 -8.24 25.13 11.84
CA ARG A 192 -7.46 24.67 10.67
C ARG A 192 -5.96 24.63 10.97
N TYR A 193 -5.45 25.63 11.66
CA TYR A 193 -4.04 25.69 12.06
C TYR A 193 -3.70 24.55 13.03
N ILE A 194 -4.55 24.32 14.03
CA ILE A 194 -4.39 23.22 15.00
C ILE A 194 -4.36 21.88 14.27
N LEU A 195 -5.30 21.64 13.35
CA LEU A 195 -5.35 20.39 12.60
C LEU A 195 -4.09 20.15 11.75
N VAL A 196 -3.67 21.14 10.98
CA VAL A 196 -2.54 20.99 10.04
C VAL A 196 -1.19 21.01 10.77
N ARG A 197 -1.03 21.87 11.78
CA ARG A 197 0.28 22.09 12.44
C ARG A 197 0.50 21.23 13.68
N HIS A 198 -0.58 20.80 14.34
CA HIS A 198 -0.48 20.05 15.59
C HIS A 198 -1.04 18.63 15.47
N VAL A 199 -2.21 18.41 14.85
CA VAL A 199 -2.83 17.07 14.82
C VAL A 199 -2.17 16.21 13.74
N LEU A 200 -2.21 16.61 12.46
CA LEU A 200 -1.73 15.80 11.34
C LEU A 200 -0.28 15.31 11.51
N PRO A 201 0.69 16.14 11.91
CA PRO A 201 2.06 15.66 12.09
C PRO A 201 2.19 14.61 13.21
N ASN A 202 1.39 14.73 14.27
CA ASN A 202 1.44 13.81 15.41
C ASN A 202 0.74 12.46 15.15
N ILE A 203 -0.20 12.40 14.20
CA ILE A 203 -0.84 11.14 13.80
C ILE A 203 -0.18 10.49 12.56
N ALA A 204 0.85 11.11 12.00
CA ALA A 204 1.51 10.62 10.79
C ALA A 204 2.11 9.23 10.95
N GLY A 205 2.68 8.91 12.12
CA GLY A 205 3.27 7.60 12.39
C GLY A 205 2.30 6.43 12.14
N PRO A 206 1.17 6.34 12.85
CA PRO A 206 0.16 5.32 12.61
C PRO A 206 -0.37 5.29 11.17
N LEU A 207 -0.50 6.46 10.52
CA LEU A 207 -0.97 6.54 9.14
C LEU A 207 0.05 5.98 8.13
N ILE A 208 1.34 6.24 8.33
CA ILE A 208 2.41 5.69 7.47
C ILE A 208 2.45 4.17 7.56
N VAL A 209 2.37 3.61 8.76
CA VAL A 209 2.32 2.15 8.97
C VAL A 209 1.08 1.57 8.29
N GLN A 210 -0.10 2.17 8.51
CA GLN A 210 -1.34 1.71 7.87
C GLN A 210 -1.26 1.79 6.34
N THR A 211 -0.61 2.82 5.79
CA THR A 211 -0.43 2.98 4.33
C THR A 211 0.39 1.83 3.75
N SER A 212 1.49 1.44 4.40
CA SER A 212 2.33 0.31 3.94
C SER A 212 1.53 -1.00 3.90
N LEU A 213 0.79 -1.31 4.98
CA LEU A 213 -0.07 -2.49 5.04
C LEU A 213 -1.18 -2.45 3.98
N SER A 214 -1.80 -1.28 3.80
CA SER A 214 -2.87 -1.11 2.82
C SER A 214 -2.38 -1.26 1.38
N LEU A 215 -1.14 -0.87 1.06
CA LEU A 215 -0.54 -1.11 -0.27
C LEU A 215 -0.38 -2.60 -0.55
N ALA A 216 0.10 -3.39 0.42
CA ALA A 216 0.19 -4.84 0.29
C ALA A 216 -1.17 -5.48 0.01
N PHE A 217 -2.19 -5.11 0.79
CA PHE A 217 -3.54 -5.64 0.62
C PHE A 217 -4.24 -5.13 -0.64
N ALA A 218 -3.96 -3.90 -1.10
CA ALA A 218 -4.50 -3.35 -2.34
C ALA A 218 -3.99 -4.13 -3.57
N ILE A 219 -2.72 -4.54 -3.58
CA ILE A 219 -2.16 -5.41 -4.63
C ILE A 219 -2.86 -6.78 -4.64
N LEU A 220 -3.09 -7.39 -3.45
CA LEU A 220 -3.84 -8.64 -3.36
C LEU A 220 -5.28 -8.48 -3.85
N SER A 221 -5.94 -7.37 -3.52
CA SER A 221 -7.31 -7.07 -3.95
C SER A 221 -7.39 -6.84 -5.46
N GLU A 222 -6.42 -6.11 -6.04
CA GLU A 222 -6.32 -5.93 -7.50
C GLU A 222 -6.11 -7.28 -8.19
N ALA A 223 -5.17 -8.09 -7.71
CA ALA A 223 -4.91 -9.40 -8.28
C ALA A 223 -6.13 -10.32 -8.20
N ALA A 224 -6.88 -10.30 -7.09
CA ALA A 224 -8.11 -11.06 -6.92
C ALA A 224 -9.22 -10.59 -7.87
N LEU A 225 -9.44 -9.28 -8.02
CA LEU A 225 -10.42 -8.72 -8.96
C LEU A 225 -10.05 -9.03 -10.41
N SER A 226 -8.78 -8.92 -10.77
CA SER A 226 -8.27 -9.25 -12.11
C SER A 226 -8.36 -10.77 -12.39
N PHE A 227 -8.09 -11.61 -11.41
CA PHE A 227 -8.29 -13.05 -11.50
C PHE A 227 -9.75 -13.43 -11.77
N LEU A 228 -10.70 -12.71 -11.16
CA LEU A 228 -12.13 -12.90 -11.39
C LEU A 228 -12.64 -12.24 -12.67
N GLY A 229 -11.74 -11.64 -13.48
CA GLY A 229 -12.08 -11.01 -14.75
C GLY A 229 -12.69 -9.62 -14.64
N LEU A 230 -12.69 -9.03 -13.44
CA LEU A 230 -13.28 -7.70 -13.17
C LEU A 230 -12.25 -6.58 -13.05
N GLY A 231 -10.95 -6.92 -13.03
CA GLY A 231 -9.86 -5.96 -12.93
C GLY A 231 -9.42 -5.39 -14.28
N ILE A 232 -8.10 -5.42 -14.50
CA ILE A 232 -7.45 -4.97 -15.74
C ILE A 232 -7.85 -5.91 -16.88
N GLN A 233 -8.29 -5.30 -17.99
CA GLN A 233 -8.79 -6.04 -19.15
C GLN A 233 -7.71 -6.27 -20.22
N PRO A 234 -7.76 -7.38 -20.94
CA PRO A 234 -6.90 -7.59 -22.12
C PRO A 234 -7.04 -6.42 -23.12
N PRO A 235 -5.95 -6.08 -23.85
CA PRO A 235 -4.68 -6.80 -23.96
C PRO A 235 -3.65 -6.51 -22.85
N GLU A 236 -3.96 -5.58 -21.94
CA GLU A 236 -3.06 -5.20 -20.84
C GLU A 236 -2.87 -6.37 -19.86
N PRO A 237 -1.62 -6.69 -19.48
CA PRO A 237 -1.37 -7.75 -18.53
C PRO A 237 -1.64 -7.29 -17.08
N SER A 238 -2.17 -8.19 -16.26
CA SER A 238 -2.15 -8.07 -14.79
C SER A 238 -1.71 -9.39 -14.16
N LEU A 239 -1.11 -9.33 -12.98
CA LEU A 239 -0.60 -10.53 -12.30
C LEU A 239 -1.73 -11.51 -12.01
N GLY A 240 -2.90 -11.01 -11.56
CA GLY A 240 -4.07 -11.85 -11.29
C GLY A 240 -4.67 -12.47 -12.55
N ARG A 241 -4.74 -11.73 -13.66
CA ARG A 241 -5.25 -12.24 -14.93
C ARG A 241 -4.33 -13.30 -15.51
N MET A 242 -3.01 -13.12 -15.44
CA MET A 242 -2.03 -14.12 -15.90
C MET A 242 -2.19 -15.45 -15.14
N ILE A 243 -2.46 -15.39 -13.82
CA ILE A 243 -2.75 -16.61 -13.04
C ILE A 243 -4.06 -17.26 -13.49
N PHE A 244 -5.09 -16.48 -13.79
CA PHE A 244 -6.34 -17.02 -14.32
C PHE A 244 -6.13 -17.73 -15.66
N ASP A 245 -5.46 -17.07 -16.60
CA ASP A 245 -5.21 -17.59 -17.94
C ASP A 245 -4.35 -18.90 -17.91
N SER A 246 -3.51 -19.05 -16.87
CA SER A 246 -2.69 -20.24 -16.67
C SER A 246 -3.48 -21.49 -16.25
N GLN A 247 -4.72 -21.37 -15.75
CA GLN A 247 -5.46 -22.50 -15.13
C GLN A 247 -5.62 -23.70 -16.05
N GLY A 248 -5.86 -23.47 -17.34
CA GLY A 248 -5.99 -24.54 -18.34
C GLY A 248 -4.65 -25.22 -18.71
N PHE A 249 -3.53 -24.65 -18.31
CA PHE A 249 -2.19 -25.06 -18.76
C PHE A 249 -1.22 -25.40 -17.62
N VAL A 250 -1.67 -25.43 -16.37
CA VAL A 250 -0.77 -25.60 -15.19
C VAL A 250 0.09 -26.87 -15.28
N THR A 251 -0.45 -27.97 -15.83
CA THR A 251 0.29 -29.22 -15.98
C THR A 251 1.35 -29.19 -17.10
N LEU A 252 1.16 -28.32 -18.09
CA LEU A 252 2.06 -28.21 -19.27
C LEU A 252 3.00 -27.02 -19.11
N ALA A 253 2.52 -25.91 -18.55
CA ALA A 253 3.17 -24.61 -18.51
C ALA A 253 3.05 -23.98 -17.10
N TRP A 254 3.58 -24.67 -16.09
CA TRP A 254 3.53 -24.26 -14.67
C TRP A 254 4.09 -22.84 -14.44
N TRP A 255 5.03 -22.40 -15.27
CA TRP A 255 5.69 -21.09 -15.17
C TRP A 255 4.73 -19.92 -15.37
N MET A 256 3.65 -20.11 -16.15
CA MET A 256 2.62 -19.09 -16.36
C MET A 256 1.87 -18.72 -15.07
N ALA A 257 1.77 -19.67 -14.09
CA ALA A 257 1.17 -19.41 -12.78
C ALA A 257 2.23 -18.97 -11.75
N VAL A 258 3.38 -19.65 -11.75
CA VAL A 258 4.38 -19.50 -10.69
C VAL A 258 5.04 -18.14 -10.72
N PHE A 259 5.43 -17.63 -11.89
CA PHE A 259 6.13 -16.34 -11.95
C PHE A 259 5.25 -15.14 -11.58
N PRO A 260 4.01 -14.98 -12.07
CA PRO A 260 3.15 -13.89 -11.58
C PRO A 260 2.75 -14.08 -10.11
N GLY A 261 2.53 -15.33 -9.65
CA GLY A 261 2.27 -15.62 -8.24
C GLY A 261 3.44 -15.27 -7.34
N ALA A 262 4.67 -15.60 -7.75
CA ALA A 262 5.90 -15.22 -7.04
C ALA A 262 6.09 -13.70 -7.01
N ALA A 263 5.77 -12.99 -8.08
CA ALA A 263 5.80 -11.53 -8.12
C ALA A 263 4.85 -10.92 -7.07
N ILE A 264 3.59 -11.37 -7.02
CA ILE A 264 2.64 -10.93 -5.99
C ILE A 264 3.19 -11.21 -4.59
N PHE A 265 3.68 -12.43 -4.34
CA PHE A 265 4.22 -12.82 -3.04
C PHE A 265 5.38 -11.91 -2.60
N VAL A 266 6.36 -11.68 -3.49
CA VAL A 266 7.54 -10.86 -3.19
C VAL A 266 7.13 -9.41 -2.89
N ILE A 267 6.24 -8.82 -3.68
CA ILE A 267 5.79 -7.43 -3.51
C ILE A 267 5.03 -7.29 -2.17
N VAL A 268 4.07 -8.17 -1.91
CA VAL A 268 3.27 -8.15 -0.69
C VAL A 268 4.14 -8.35 0.55
N LEU A 269 5.08 -9.31 0.49
CA LEU A 269 6.03 -9.55 1.57
C LEU A 269 6.91 -8.32 1.83
N ALA A 270 7.43 -7.68 0.78
CA ALA A 270 8.26 -6.49 0.92
C ALA A 270 7.51 -5.33 1.58
N PHE A 271 6.27 -5.06 1.17
CA PHE A 271 5.45 -4.01 1.79
C PHE A 271 5.13 -4.30 3.26
N ASN A 272 4.79 -5.56 3.61
CA ASN A 272 4.51 -5.93 5.00
C ASN A 272 5.74 -5.77 5.89
N LEU A 273 6.90 -6.30 5.47
CA LEU A 273 8.14 -6.22 6.25
C LEU A 273 8.66 -4.77 6.37
N VAL A 274 8.51 -3.95 5.34
CA VAL A 274 8.81 -2.51 5.43
C VAL A 274 7.83 -1.81 6.38
N GLY A 275 6.55 -2.17 6.33
CA GLY A 275 5.53 -1.68 7.25
C GLY A 275 5.84 -1.97 8.71
N ASP A 276 6.25 -3.21 9.01
CA ASP A 276 6.68 -3.62 10.35
C ASP A 276 7.93 -2.86 10.81
N GLY A 277 8.92 -2.71 9.93
CA GLY A 277 10.12 -1.93 10.23
C GLY A 277 9.82 -0.44 10.48
N LEU A 278 8.88 0.15 9.73
CA LEU A 278 8.40 1.52 9.96
C LEU A 278 7.69 1.64 11.31
N ARG A 279 6.88 0.66 11.68
CA ARG A 279 6.21 0.60 12.98
C ARG A 279 7.21 0.61 14.12
N ASP A 280 8.26 -0.24 14.05
CA ASP A 280 9.29 -0.33 15.08
C ASP A 280 10.04 1.00 15.28
N VAL A 281 10.35 1.69 14.19
CA VAL A 281 11.07 2.98 14.23
C VAL A 281 10.18 4.14 14.68
N LEU A 282 8.87 4.09 14.38
CA LEU A 282 7.93 5.16 14.69
C LEU A 282 7.26 4.99 16.07
N ASP A 283 7.42 3.82 16.75
CA ASP A 283 6.88 3.60 18.10
C ASP A 283 7.74 4.32 19.16
N PRO A 284 7.19 5.34 19.89
CA PRO A 284 7.94 6.10 20.88
C PRO A 284 8.43 5.25 22.07
N LYS A 285 7.70 4.19 22.43
CA LYS A 285 8.03 3.33 23.59
C LYS A 285 9.31 2.53 23.38
N GLN A 286 9.60 2.12 22.15
CA GLN A 286 10.84 1.39 21.84
C GLN A 286 12.07 2.30 21.87
N ARG A 287 11.94 3.59 21.57
CA ARG A 287 13.04 4.57 21.67
C ARG A 287 13.51 4.72 23.10
N THR A 288 12.61 4.82 24.05
CA THR A 288 12.93 4.98 25.48
C THR A 288 13.63 3.74 26.05
N MET A 289 13.22 2.53 25.65
CA MET A 289 13.88 1.30 26.10
C MET A 289 15.27 1.09 25.46
N ALA A 290 15.46 1.50 24.22
CA ALA A 290 16.76 1.44 23.55
C ALA A 290 17.76 2.46 24.15
N GLU A 291 17.30 3.62 24.61
CA GLU A 291 18.12 4.62 25.32
C GLU A 291 18.50 4.16 26.72
N VAL A 292 17.59 3.52 27.43
CA VAL A 292 17.89 2.93 28.77
C VAL A 292 18.94 1.82 28.68
N ARG A 293 18.84 0.94 27.65
CA ARG A 293 19.85 -0.12 27.41
C ARG A 293 21.21 0.41 26.97
N ARG A 294 21.30 1.61 26.44
CA ARG A 294 22.59 2.23 26.07
C ARG A 294 23.30 2.89 27.25
N LYS A 295 22.58 3.16 28.34
CA LYS A 295 23.14 3.79 29.54
C LYS A 295 23.53 2.78 30.62
N GLN A 296 23.23 1.50 30.42
CA GLN A 296 23.73 0.36 31.19
C GLN A 296 24.93 -0.29 30.48
#